data_b4fd8de2a90eb390879cc35616e02a0e
#
_entry.id   b4fd8de2a90eb390879cc35616e02a0e
#
_cell.length_a   1.000
_cell.length_b   1.000
_cell.length_c   1.000
_cell.angle_alpha   90.00
_cell.angle_beta   90.00
_cell.angle_gamma   90.00
#
_symmetry.space_group_name_H-M   'P 1'
#
loop_
_entity.id
_entity.type
_entity.pdbx_description
1 polymer ?
#
loop_
_entity_poly.entity_id
_entity_poly.type
_entity_poly.pdbx_seq_one_letter_code
_entity_poly.pdbx_strand_id
1 'polypeptide(L)'
;DYMKFIPAEKWDKILEGCYTYLDGAVIWSNGKGEDGETDVAWNDTKVQAMYSATKTFIERHKANIKLDKPIGGGDDGGSEPTEFYVYGSLNFQNTPSNLLSYGIQPISVISEANVSETEKQGSVYPPVIDKIKNLATDATHPVCISISTWHADRSTDNSAMMSRFQTVYSTFKDNNSKVTIGYRGVGPTSLTSLRVTNYTQSDFQRNDSWQRYAVEPMRGIREYADVLYPEVTIINDDLDTWKQDCSAVLEEAKWNNPNKKIFACIMTNYFNKTGTIPEDYEAFADAYKPIKEATWLNALEYLYRRCDGIVIIGNCQKNDPIEYSEDLGLMKATKTFYENHKNIIDKTLPEEE
;
A
#
# COMPACT_ATOMS: atom_id res chain seq x y z
N ASP A 1 -11.90 38.63 11.31
CA ASP A 1 -11.37 38.14 12.58
C ASP A 1 -10.29 37.10 12.28
N TYR A 2 -9.03 37.51 12.47
CA TYR A 2 -7.86 36.69 12.25
C TYR A 2 -7.76 35.61 13.34
N MET A 3 -7.21 34.46 12.98
CA MET A 3 -7.08 33.33 13.90
C MET A 3 -6.13 33.69 15.06
N LYS A 4 -6.67 33.80 16.26
CA LYS A 4 -5.87 34.04 17.47
C LYS A 4 -5.36 32.73 18.03
N PHE A 5 -4.15 32.75 18.57
CA PHE A 5 -3.63 31.60 19.32
C PHE A 5 -4.57 31.24 20.47
N ILE A 6 -4.87 29.97 20.60
CA ILE A 6 -5.66 29.44 21.69
C ILE A 6 -4.77 29.39 22.96
N PRO A 7 -5.13 30.07 24.08
CA PRO A 7 -4.36 29.91 25.29
C PRO A 7 -4.24 28.46 25.75
N ALA A 8 -3.08 28.08 26.28
CA ALA A 8 -2.76 26.69 26.65
C ALA A 8 -3.82 26.05 27.57
N GLU A 9 -4.37 26.81 28.54
CA GLU A 9 -5.46 26.35 29.42
C GLU A 9 -6.79 26.07 28.70
N LYS A 10 -7.09 26.82 27.64
CA LYS A 10 -8.26 26.57 26.79
C LYS A 10 -7.99 25.40 25.86
N TRP A 11 -6.75 25.29 25.38
CA TRP A 11 -6.33 24.19 24.52
C TRP A 11 -6.44 22.87 25.25
N ASP A 12 -5.96 22.76 26.48
CA ASP A 12 -6.10 21.56 27.31
C ASP A 12 -7.59 21.16 27.50
N LYS A 13 -8.47 22.12 27.76
CA LYS A 13 -9.93 21.85 27.87
C LYS A 13 -10.55 21.35 26.56
N ILE A 14 -10.08 21.85 25.41
CA ILE A 14 -10.53 21.38 24.10
C ILE A 14 -10.11 19.92 23.90
N LEU A 15 -8.84 19.58 24.21
CA LEU A 15 -8.34 18.21 24.12
C LEU A 15 -9.11 17.26 25.04
N GLU A 16 -9.41 17.66 26.29
CA GLU A 16 -10.23 16.88 27.22
C GLU A 16 -11.65 16.67 26.67
N GLY A 17 -12.25 17.69 26.07
CA GLY A 17 -13.56 17.58 25.42
C GLY A 17 -13.53 16.60 24.24
N CYS A 18 -12.52 16.69 23.39
CA CYS A 18 -12.34 15.73 22.28
C CYS A 18 -12.16 14.30 22.80
N TYR A 19 -11.33 14.12 23.83
CA TYR A 19 -11.10 12.80 24.43
C TYR A 19 -12.37 12.20 25.05
N THR A 20 -13.23 13.03 25.64
CA THR A 20 -14.45 12.57 26.31
C THR A 20 -15.56 12.21 25.33
N TYR A 21 -15.66 12.88 24.19
CA TYR A 21 -16.84 12.82 23.32
C TYR A 21 -16.54 12.35 21.89
N LEU A 22 -15.27 12.18 21.50
CA LEU A 22 -14.87 11.77 20.15
C LEU A 22 -13.93 10.57 20.21
N ASP A 23 -13.90 9.80 19.14
CA ASP A 23 -13.00 8.66 18.98
C ASP A 23 -11.53 9.08 18.75
N GLY A 24 -11.30 10.36 18.47
CA GLY A 24 -9.96 10.91 18.26
C GLY A 24 -10.00 12.40 17.93
N ALA A 25 -8.82 13.01 17.87
CA ALA A 25 -8.65 14.41 17.48
C ALA A 25 -7.45 14.58 16.57
N VAL A 26 -7.62 15.39 15.52
CA VAL A 26 -6.52 15.84 14.66
C VAL A 26 -6.15 17.26 15.04
N ILE A 27 -4.89 17.46 15.42
CA ILE A 27 -4.35 18.78 15.72
C ILE A 27 -3.73 19.33 14.44
N TRP A 28 -4.32 20.40 13.94
CA TRP A 28 -3.85 21.06 12.73
C TRP A 28 -3.42 22.49 12.99
N SER A 29 -2.29 22.90 12.40
CA SER A 29 -1.79 24.28 12.46
C SER A 29 -1.41 24.73 11.05
N ASN A 30 -1.81 25.94 10.70
CA ASN A 30 -1.44 26.56 9.43
C ASN A 30 -0.06 27.24 9.43
N GLY A 31 0.63 27.27 10.57
CA GLY A 31 1.94 27.90 10.71
C GLY A 31 1.96 29.43 10.55
N LYS A 32 0.80 30.09 10.54
CA LYS A 32 0.67 31.53 10.38
C LYS A 32 0.41 32.23 11.71
N GLY A 33 0.90 33.46 11.83
CA GLY A 33 0.65 34.32 12.97
C GLY A 33 -0.78 34.89 13.04
N GLU A 34 -1.03 35.70 14.07
CA GLU A 34 -2.35 36.32 14.29
C GLU A 34 -2.76 37.32 13.19
N ASP A 35 -1.79 37.75 12.36
CA ASP A 35 -2.01 38.62 11.19
C ASP A 35 -2.40 37.78 9.92
N GLY A 36 -2.26 36.46 9.98
CA GLY A 36 -2.54 35.55 8.85
C GLY A 36 -1.48 35.58 7.77
N GLU A 37 -0.44 36.38 7.86
CA GLU A 37 0.59 36.58 6.85
C GLU A 37 1.98 36.11 7.30
N THR A 38 2.31 36.44 8.56
CA THR A 38 3.64 36.16 9.15
C THR A 38 3.76 34.69 9.53
N ASP A 39 4.84 34.01 9.10
CA ASP A 39 5.13 32.66 9.56
C ASP A 39 5.54 32.66 11.02
N VAL A 40 4.94 31.77 11.81
CA VAL A 40 5.25 31.64 13.24
C VAL A 40 6.37 30.64 13.44
N ALA A 41 7.45 31.09 14.06
CA ALA A 41 8.56 30.23 14.36
C ALA A 41 8.20 29.18 15.42
N TRP A 42 8.74 27.98 15.30
CA TRP A 42 8.53 26.88 16.27
C TRP A 42 8.87 27.27 17.71
N ASN A 43 9.84 28.16 17.90
CA ASN A 43 10.26 28.65 19.23
C ASN A 43 9.39 29.80 19.80
N ASP A 44 8.32 30.18 19.10
CA ASP A 44 7.36 31.14 19.65
C ASP A 44 6.77 30.60 20.96
N THR A 45 6.70 31.46 21.97
CA THR A 45 6.25 31.10 23.33
C THR A 45 4.81 30.56 23.34
N LYS A 46 3.94 31.08 22.47
CA LYS A 46 2.55 30.60 22.35
C LYS A 46 2.48 29.21 21.74
N VAL A 47 3.28 28.95 20.71
CA VAL A 47 3.41 27.61 20.08
C VAL A 47 3.94 26.62 21.10
N GLN A 48 4.99 26.97 21.83
CA GLN A 48 5.59 26.09 22.84
C GLN A 48 4.62 25.85 24.02
N ALA A 49 3.80 26.83 24.39
CA ALA A 49 2.78 26.65 25.43
C ALA A 49 1.69 25.64 24.99
N MET A 50 1.19 25.74 23.76
CA MET A 50 0.23 24.79 23.19
C MET A 50 0.82 23.39 23.09
N TYR A 51 2.06 23.28 22.62
CA TYR A 51 2.77 22.00 22.53
C TYR A 51 2.95 21.34 23.90
N SER A 52 3.35 22.12 24.91
CA SER A 52 3.50 21.65 26.29
C SER A 52 2.18 21.17 26.88
N ALA A 53 1.08 21.90 26.62
CA ALA A 53 -0.26 21.48 27.03
C ALA A 53 -0.67 20.17 26.35
N THR A 54 -0.42 20.03 25.05
CA THR A 54 -0.68 18.79 24.30
C THR A 54 0.13 17.62 24.87
N LYS A 55 1.41 17.82 25.14
CA LYS A 55 2.27 16.80 25.76
C LYS A 55 1.74 16.37 27.12
N THR A 56 1.34 17.32 27.97
CA THR A 56 0.78 17.04 29.30
C THR A 56 -0.53 16.26 29.19
N PHE A 57 -1.39 16.62 28.25
CA PHE A 57 -2.63 15.89 27.96
C PHE A 57 -2.34 14.43 27.54
N ILE A 58 -1.42 14.24 26.61
CA ILE A 58 -1.02 12.89 26.15
C ILE A 58 -0.48 12.04 27.31
N GLU A 59 0.40 12.57 28.14
CA GLU A 59 0.94 11.86 29.30
C GLU A 59 -0.14 11.50 30.31
N ARG A 60 -1.14 12.37 30.53
CA ARG A 60 -2.29 12.12 31.43
C ARG A 60 -3.15 10.96 30.97
N HIS A 61 -3.34 10.84 29.66
CA HIS A 61 -4.23 9.84 29.06
C HIS A 61 -3.49 8.69 28.36
N LYS A 62 -2.20 8.57 28.60
CA LYS A 62 -1.28 7.64 27.91
C LYS A 62 -1.75 6.19 27.87
N ALA A 63 -2.45 5.72 28.88
CA ALA A 63 -2.96 4.34 28.93
C ALA A 63 -4.07 4.10 27.89
N ASN A 64 -4.79 5.14 27.46
CA ASN A 64 -5.98 5.03 26.62
C ASN A 64 -5.77 5.68 25.23
N ILE A 65 -4.82 6.60 25.09
CA ILE A 65 -4.46 7.18 23.81
C ILE A 65 -3.55 6.18 23.08
N LYS A 66 -4.08 5.56 22.05
CA LYS A 66 -3.24 4.91 21.05
C LYS A 66 -2.58 6.03 20.23
N LEU A 67 -1.36 6.36 20.60
CA LEU A 67 -0.51 7.15 19.71
C LEU A 67 -0.15 6.21 18.56
N ASP A 68 -0.90 6.30 17.47
CA ASP A 68 -0.35 5.85 16.21
C ASP A 68 0.92 6.68 15.99
N LYS A 69 2.05 5.98 15.84
CA LYS A 69 3.33 6.67 15.67
C LYS A 69 3.21 7.68 14.55
N PRO A 70 3.81 8.89 14.70
CA PRO A 70 3.79 9.87 13.62
C PRO A 70 4.33 9.21 12.35
N ILE A 71 3.50 9.22 11.36
CA ILE A 71 3.77 8.74 10.03
C ILE A 71 4.58 9.84 9.34
N GLY A 72 5.85 9.91 9.58
CA GLY A 72 6.71 10.96 9.03
C GLY A 72 8.16 10.72 9.34
N GLY A 73 8.89 10.37 8.33
CA GLY A 73 10.31 10.59 8.09
C GLY A 73 11.24 10.58 9.30
N GLY A 74 11.48 9.44 9.86
CA GLY A 74 12.51 9.23 10.87
C GLY A 74 12.57 7.77 11.23
N ASP A 75 13.71 7.24 11.15
CA ASP A 75 14.12 5.89 11.44
C ASP A 75 13.22 5.13 12.45
N ASP A 76 12.33 4.29 11.99
CA ASP A 76 12.21 2.88 12.30
C ASP A 76 11.88 2.39 13.70
N GLY A 77 10.83 2.70 14.21
CA GLY A 77 10.38 2.05 15.42
C GLY A 77 9.02 1.35 15.34
N GLY A 78 8.62 0.76 14.22
CA GLY A 78 7.52 -0.20 14.19
C GLY A 78 7.83 -1.33 15.18
N SER A 79 6.90 -1.67 16.09
CA SER A 79 7.01 -2.92 16.84
C SER A 79 7.11 -4.06 15.84
N GLU A 80 7.93 -5.08 16.14
CA GLU A 80 7.92 -6.29 15.32
C GLU A 80 6.48 -6.81 15.20
N PRO A 81 6.05 -7.18 13.97
CA PRO A 81 4.73 -7.75 13.78
C PRO A 81 4.62 -9.09 14.55
N THR A 82 3.44 -9.42 15.00
CA THR A 82 3.18 -10.72 15.65
C THR A 82 3.08 -11.86 14.64
N GLU A 83 2.74 -11.55 13.40
CA GLU A 83 2.66 -12.43 12.23
C GLU A 83 3.00 -11.61 10.99
N PHE A 84 3.57 -12.23 9.96
CA PHE A 84 3.88 -11.58 8.70
C PHE A 84 3.76 -12.56 7.55
N TYR A 85 2.96 -12.21 6.54
CA TYR A 85 2.68 -13.07 5.40
C TYR A 85 3.61 -12.75 4.23
N VAL A 86 4.21 -13.76 3.65
CA VAL A 86 4.97 -13.63 2.40
C VAL A 86 4.31 -14.50 1.34
N TYR A 87 3.69 -13.87 0.38
CA TYR A 87 3.12 -14.54 -0.77
C TYR A 87 3.97 -14.32 -2.01
N GLY A 88 3.93 -15.25 -2.96
CA GLY A 88 4.64 -15.10 -4.22
C GLY A 88 3.91 -15.70 -5.41
N SER A 89 3.95 -14.95 -6.50
CA SER A 89 3.57 -15.40 -7.84
C SER A 89 4.75 -15.11 -8.76
N LEU A 90 5.73 -16.05 -8.79
CA LEU A 90 6.94 -15.91 -9.56
C LEU A 90 6.75 -16.61 -10.92
N ASN A 91 6.71 -15.81 -11.98
CA ASN A 91 6.59 -16.30 -13.35
C ASN A 91 7.95 -16.42 -14.06
N PHE A 92 9.01 -16.80 -13.33
CA PHE A 92 10.31 -17.09 -13.92
C PHE A 92 10.29 -18.47 -14.61
N GLN A 93 11.14 -18.65 -15.60
CA GLN A 93 11.35 -19.99 -16.16
C GLN A 93 11.90 -20.92 -15.07
N ASN A 94 11.40 -22.14 -15.02
CA ASN A 94 11.84 -23.16 -14.06
C ASN A 94 11.64 -22.79 -12.57
N THR A 95 10.68 -21.89 -12.26
CA THR A 95 10.33 -21.62 -10.86
C THR A 95 9.85 -22.91 -10.17
N PRO A 96 10.42 -23.30 -9.02
CA PRO A 96 9.92 -24.43 -8.25
C PRO A 96 8.46 -24.23 -7.84
N SER A 97 7.70 -25.32 -7.81
CA SER A 97 6.30 -25.30 -7.37
C SER A 97 6.15 -24.99 -5.87
N ASN A 98 7.21 -25.20 -5.07
CA ASN A 98 7.24 -24.96 -3.65
C ASN A 98 8.41 -24.01 -3.30
N LEU A 99 8.08 -22.89 -2.68
CA LEU A 99 9.02 -21.87 -2.24
C LEU A 99 8.95 -21.63 -0.72
N LEU A 100 8.39 -22.58 0.03
CA LEU A 100 8.27 -22.49 1.50
C LEU A 100 9.62 -22.38 2.20
N SER A 101 10.70 -22.91 1.59
CA SER A 101 12.07 -22.74 2.08
C SER A 101 12.57 -21.27 2.06
N TYR A 102 11.84 -20.39 1.41
CA TYR A 102 12.00 -18.92 1.40
C TYR A 102 10.91 -18.22 2.20
N GLY A 103 10.06 -18.96 2.91
CA GLY A 103 8.88 -18.43 3.59
C GLY A 103 7.77 -17.99 2.64
N ILE A 104 7.89 -18.26 1.33
CA ILE A 104 6.94 -17.79 0.31
C ILE A 104 5.81 -18.80 0.16
N GLN A 105 4.59 -18.34 0.41
CA GLN A 105 3.34 -19.09 0.20
C GLN A 105 2.77 -18.78 -1.20
N PRO A 106 2.05 -19.72 -1.80
CA PRO A 106 1.43 -19.50 -3.09
C PRO A 106 0.27 -18.48 -3.01
N ILE A 107 0.12 -17.70 -4.06
CA ILE A 107 -1.00 -16.79 -4.31
C ILE A 107 -1.33 -16.77 -5.79
N SER A 108 -2.60 -16.70 -6.12
CA SER A 108 -3.04 -16.53 -7.51
C SER A 108 -3.11 -15.04 -7.86
N VAL A 109 -2.12 -14.54 -8.60
CA VAL A 109 -2.15 -13.18 -9.18
C VAL A 109 -2.66 -13.28 -10.61
N ILE A 110 -3.86 -12.76 -10.84
CA ILE A 110 -4.56 -12.88 -12.12
C ILE A 110 -4.93 -11.50 -12.67
N SER A 111 -5.22 -11.46 -13.97
CA SER A 111 -5.67 -10.23 -14.62
C SER A 111 -7.18 -10.06 -14.54
N GLU A 112 -7.68 -8.84 -14.77
CA GLU A 112 -9.09 -8.51 -14.91
C GLU A 112 -9.81 -9.40 -15.92
N ALA A 113 -9.13 -9.82 -17.00
CA ALA A 113 -9.69 -10.70 -18.04
C ALA A 113 -10.14 -12.08 -17.51
N ASN A 114 -9.63 -12.54 -16.37
CA ASN A 114 -10.05 -13.79 -15.73
C ASN A 114 -11.42 -13.71 -15.06
N VAL A 115 -11.93 -12.51 -14.84
CA VAL A 115 -13.23 -12.25 -14.18
C VAL A 115 -14.19 -11.41 -15.03
N SER A 116 -13.75 -10.97 -16.21
CA SER A 116 -14.50 -10.06 -17.06
C SER A 116 -14.61 -10.54 -18.51
N GLU A 117 -15.42 -9.81 -19.30
CA GLU A 117 -15.49 -9.98 -20.77
C GLU A 117 -14.12 -9.73 -21.41
N THR A 118 -13.93 -10.28 -22.60
CA THR A 118 -12.75 -10.01 -23.44
C THR A 118 -12.94 -8.79 -24.34
N GLU A 119 -14.18 -8.38 -24.52
CA GLU A 119 -14.56 -7.20 -25.29
C GLU A 119 -15.00 -6.07 -24.38
N LYS A 120 -14.51 -4.87 -24.65
CA LYS A 120 -14.88 -3.68 -23.89
C LYS A 120 -16.29 -3.23 -24.24
N GLN A 121 -17.08 -2.91 -23.21
CA GLN A 121 -18.30 -2.15 -23.35
C GLN A 121 -17.98 -0.69 -22.93
N GLY A 122 -17.82 0.17 -23.93
CA GLY A 122 -17.26 1.51 -23.70
C GLY A 122 -15.77 1.45 -23.31
N SER A 123 -15.42 1.98 -22.14
CA SER A 123 -14.02 2.02 -21.64
C SER A 123 -13.66 0.87 -20.71
N VAL A 124 -14.57 -0.02 -20.34
CA VAL A 124 -14.40 -1.06 -19.33
C VAL A 124 -14.78 -2.44 -19.81
N TYR A 125 -14.30 -3.47 -19.11
CA TYR A 125 -14.68 -4.86 -19.31
C TYR A 125 -15.69 -5.27 -18.23
N PRO A 126 -16.95 -5.64 -18.57
CA PRO A 126 -17.93 -6.08 -17.58
C PRO A 126 -17.54 -7.40 -16.91
N PRO A 127 -17.92 -7.62 -15.63
CA PRO A 127 -17.73 -8.91 -14.96
C PRO A 127 -18.54 -10.03 -15.61
N VAL A 128 -17.98 -11.25 -15.61
CA VAL A 128 -18.62 -12.46 -16.13
C VAL A 128 -18.79 -13.49 -15.02
N ILE A 129 -20.04 -13.73 -14.64
CA ILE A 129 -20.40 -14.58 -13.50
C ILE A 129 -19.77 -15.98 -13.58
N ASP A 130 -19.84 -16.64 -14.75
CA ASP A 130 -19.32 -18.01 -14.87
C ASP A 130 -17.79 -18.07 -14.76
N LYS A 131 -17.07 -17.06 -15.26
CA LYS A 131 -15.62 -16.96 -15.05
C LYS A 131 -15.29 -16.81 -13.55
N ILE A 132 -16.05 -15.99 -12.83
CA ILE A 132 -15.85 -15.74 -11.40
C ILE A 132 -16.15 -17.00 -10.58
N LYS A 133 -17.22 -17.74 -10.93
CA LYS A 133 -17.55 -19.01 -10.28
C LYS A 133 -16.46 -20.06 -10.49
N ASN A 134 -15.99 -20.22 -11.71
CA ASN A 134 -14.92 -21.17 -12.01
C ASN A 134 -13.66 -20.80 -11.22
N LEU A 135 -13.25 -19.53 -11.26
CA LEU A 135 -12.13 -19.03 -10.46
C LEU A 135 -12.30 -19.34 -8.96
N ALA A 136 -13.47 -19.08 -8.40
CA ALA A 136 -13.73 -19.35 -7.00
C ALA A 136 -13.68 -20.84 -6.66
N THR A 137 -14.25 -21.69 -7.52
CA THR A 137 -14.27 -23.14 -7.33
C THR A 137 -12.88 -23.74 -7.37
N ASP A 138 -12.03 -23.24 -8.28
CA ASP A 138 -10.66 -23.74 -8.51
C ASP A 138 -9.65 -23.13 -7.53
N ALA A 139 -10.00 -22.04 -6.84
CA ALA A 139 -9.08 -21.34 -5.97
C ALA A 139 -8.82 -22.12 -4.66
N THR A 140 -7.56 -22.47 -4.43
CA THR A 140 -7.05 -23.11 -3.21
C THR A 140 -6.18 -22.16 -2.38
N HIS A 141 -5.77 -21.02 -2.96
CA HIS A 141 -4.89 -20.01 -2.36
C HIS A 141 -5.52 -18.63 -2.47
N PRO A 142 -5.04 -17.63 -1.71
CA PRO A 142 -5.51 -16.25 -1.85
C PRO A 142 -5.45 -15.76 -3.30
N VAL A 143 -6.41 -14.93 -3.68
CA VAL A 143 -6.55 -14.40 -5.04
C VAL A 143 -6.35 -12.89 -5.03
N CYS A 144 -5.40 -12.43 -5.84
CA CYS A 144 -5.13 -11.02 -6.12
C CYS A 144 -5.50 -10.72 -7.58
N ILE A 145 -6.54 -9.95 -7.80
CA ILE A 145 -7.00 -9.57 -9.15
C ILE A 145 -6.39 -8.23 -9.54
N SER A 146 -5.57 -8.22 -10.58
CA SER A 146 -5.02 -6.98 -11.17
C SER A 146 -6.08 -6.30 -12.03
N ILE A 147 -6.54 -5.13 -11.60
CA ILE A 147 -7.54 -4.34 -12.29
C ILE A 147 -6.87 -3.27 -13.15
N SER A 148 -7.31 -3.13 -14.37
CA SER A 148 -6.76 -2.20 -15.36
C SER A 148 -7.76 -1.21 -15.95
N THR A 149 -9.06 -1.50 -15.87
CA THR A 149 -10.09 -0.65 -16.49
C THR A 149 -11.16 -0.15 -15.52
N TRP A 150 -11.30 -0.74 -14.34
CA TRP A 150 -12.28 -0.31 -13.35
C TRP A 150 -11.72 0.79 -12.46
N HIS A 151 -11.40 1.91 -13.08
CA HIS A 151 -10.90 3.06 -12.35
C HIS A 151 -12.05 3.95 -11.90
N ALA A 152 -11.87 4.53 -10.72
CA ALA A 152 -12.73 5.60 -10.27
C ALA A 152 -12.49 6.85 -11.10
N ASP A 153 -13.57 7.48 -11.54
CA ASP A 153 -13.54 8.81 -12.14
C ASP A 153 -14.23 9.79 -11.18
N ARG A 154 -13.55 10.89 -10.90
CA ARG A 154 -14.03 11.93 -10.00
C ARG A 154 -15.26 12.67 -10.54
N SER A 155 -15.41 12.71 -11.85
CA SER A 155 -16.47 13.43 -12.55
C SER A 155 -17.73 12.59 -12.74
N THR A 156 -17.69 11.29 -12.46
CA THR A 156 -18.75 10.34 -12.74
C THR A 156 -19.28 9.66 -11.48
N ASP A 157 -20.53 9.20 -11.58
CA ASP A 157 -21.11 8.31 -10.57
C ASP A 157 -20.34 6.98 -10.56
N ASN A 158 -19.67 6.71 -9.45
CA ASN A 158 -18.88 5.49 -9.25
C ASN A 158 -19.74 4.27 -8.92
N SER A 159 -21.07 4.37 -8.88
CA SER A 159 -21.97 3.27 -8.53
C SER A 159 -21.82 2.07 -9.46
N ALA A 160 -21.68 2.31 -10.76
CA ALA A 160 -21.47 1.27 -11.76
C ALA A 160 -20.12 0.54 -11.55
N MET A 161 -19.06 1.26 -11.18
CA MET A 161 -17.77 0.68 -10.82
C MET A 161 -17.89 -0.17 -9.55
N MET A 162 -18.50 0.37 -8.51
CA MET A 162 -18.72 -0.33 -7.24
C MET A 162 -19.54 -1.61 -7.43
N SER A 163 -20.56 -1.58 -8.29
CA SER A 163 -21.35 -2.75 -8.63
C SER A 163 -20.52 -3.89 -9.27
N ARG A 164 -19.46 -3.56 -10.02
CA ARG A 164 -18.57 -4.60 -10.59
C ARG A 164 -17.77 -5.29 -9.49
N PHE A 165 -17.16 -4.53 -8.56
CA PHE A 165 -16.46 -5.11 -7.42
C PHE A 165 -17.39 -5.93 -6.53
N GLN A 166 -18.60 -5.43 -6.26
CA GLN A 166 -19.63 -6.17 -5.55
C GLN A 166 -19.97 -7.49 -6.24
N THR A 167 -20.17 -7.45 -7.56
CA THR A 167 -20.50 -8.65 -8.35
C THR A 167 -19.40 -9.68 -8.26
N VAL A 168 -18.13 -9.28 -8.42
CA VAL A 168 -16.99 -10.19 -8.30
C VAL A 168 -16.90 -10.77 -6.90
N TYR A 169 -16.91 -9.91 -5.89
CA TYR A 169 -16.75 -10.31 -4.49
C TYR A 169 -17.86 -11.24 -4.02
N SER A 170 -19.14 -10.85 -4.20
CA SER A 170 -20.27 -11.66 -3.77
C SER A 170 -20.30 -13.00 -4.50
N THR A 171 -20.17 -13.01 -5.84
CA THR A 171 -20.14 -14.24 -6.61
C THR A 171 -19.00 -15.17 -6.17
N PHE A 172 -17.80 -14.60 -5.92
CA PHE A 172 -16.65 -15.37 -5.43
C PHE A 172 -16.94 -15.96 -4.05
N LYS A 173 -17.40 -15.16 -3.09
CA LYS A 173 -17.65 -15.59 -1.71
C LYS A 173 -18.81 -16.59 -1.59
N ASP A 174 -19.84 -16.46 -2.44
CA ASP A 174 -20.94 -17.41 -2.52
C ASP A 174 -20.47 -18.81 -2.98
N ASN A 175 -19.41 -18.89 -3.76
CA ASN A 175 -18.87 -20.16 -4.27
C ASN A 175 -17.63 -20.65 -3.49
N ASN A 176 -16.88 -19.74 -2.85
CA ASN A 176 -15.74 -20.08 -2.01
C ASN A 176 -15.53 -19.02 -0.90
N SER A 177 -16.22 -19.21 0.23
CA SER A 177 -16.14 -18.29 1.35
C SER A 177 -14.81 -18.32 2.11
N LYS A 178 -14.01 -19.39 1.97
CA LYS A 178 -12.78 -19.60 2.73
C LYS A 178 -11.58 -18.90 2.13
N VAL A 179 -11.54 -18.78 0.81
CA VAL A 179 -10.40 -18.17 0.11
C VAL A 179 -10.47 -16.65 0.19
N THR A 180 -9.36 -16.04 0.50
CA THR A 180 -9.17 -14.59 0.56
C THR A 180 -9.10 -13.99 -0.85
N ILE A 181 -9.85 -12.93 -1.09
CA ILE A 181 -9.83 -12.18 -2.35
C ILE A 181 -9.59 -10.70 -2.13
N GLY A 182 -8.85 -10.07 -3.02
CA GLY A 182 -8.63 -8.63 -3.06
C GLY A 182 -8.14 -8.18 -4.44
N TYR A 183 -7.89 -6.88 -4.56
CA TYR A 183 -7.58 -6.26 -5.85
C TYR A 183 -6.28 -5.48 -5.78
N ARG A 184 -5.52 -5.53 -6.87
CA ARG A 184 -4.35 -4.74 -7.15
C ARG A 184 -4.66 -3.73 -8.25
N GLY A 185 -4.02 -2.55 -8.22
CA GLY A 185 -4.22 -1.50 -9.23
C GLY A 185 -5.45 -0.63 -9.00
N VAL A 186 -6.11 -0.78 -7.85
CA VAL A 186 -7.35 -0.03 -7.50
C VAL A 186 -7.15 0.94 -6.34
N GLY A 187 -6.04 1.23 -5.92
CA GLY A 187 -5.75 2.26 -4.92
C GLY A 187 -5.60 1.77 -3.47
N PRO A 188 -4.85 2.54 -2.68
CA PRO A 188 -4.19 3.73 -3.20
C PRO A 188 -3.23 3.36 -4.32
N THR A 189 -3.33 4.09 -5.43
CA THR A 189 -2.46 3.83 -6.58
C THR A 189 -1.04 4.22 -6.26
N SER A 190 -0.08 3.44 -6.76
CA SER A 190 1.33 3.75 -6.62
C SER A 190 1.63 5.19 -7.05
N LEU A 191 2.28 5.96 -6.18
CA LEU A 191 2.78 7.29 -6.48
C LEU A 191 3.81 7.27 -7.61
N THR A 192 4.45 6.12 -7.84
CA THR A 192 5.34 5.86 -8.96
C THR A 192 4.70 6.23 -10.30
N SER A 193 3.42 5.90 -10.50
CA SER A 193 2.71 6.26 -11.73
C SER A 193 2.48 7.76 -11.87
N LEU A 194 2.48 8.51 -10.78
CA LEU A 194 2.29 9.96 -10.75
C LEU A 194 3.62 10.71 -10.86
N ARG A 195 4.72 10.20 -10.29
CA ARG A 195 6.06 10.81 -10.44
C ARG A 195 6.50 10.89 -11.89
N VAL A 196 6.14 9.91 -12.68
CA VAL A 196 6.37 9.90 -14.14
C VAL A 196 5.66 11.06 -14.86
N THR A 197 4.71 11.73 -14.23
CA THR A 197 3.98 12.88 -14.77
C THR A 197 4.45 14.24 -14.22
N ASN A 198 5.68 14.34 -13.71
CA ASN A 198 6.30 15.59 -13.19
C ASN A 198 5.75 16.13 -11.85
N TYR A 199 5.17 15.30 -11.03
CA TYR A 199 4.83 15.70 -9.66
C TYR A 199 6.04 15.53 -8.72
N THR A 200 6.29 16.51 -7.87
CA THR A 200 7.32 16.45 -6.84
C THR A 200 6.74 15.84 -5.55
N GLN A 201 7.61 15.31 -4.68
CA GLN A 201 7.19 14.71 -3.42
C GLN A 201 6.39 15.65 -2.50
N SER A 202 6.72 16.94 -2.48
CA SER A 202 5.96 17.96 -1.73
C SER A 202 4.51 18.09 -2.23
N ASP A 203 4.26 17.71 -3.47
CA ASP A 203 2.94 17.73 -4.07
C ASP A 203 2.08 16.55 -3.58
N PHE A 204 2.68 15.42 -3.20
CA PHE A 204 1.94 14.24 -2.73
C PHE A 204 1.49 14.35 -1.28
N GLN A 205 2.34 14.83 -0.39
CA GLN A 205 2.00 15.00 1.02
C GLN A 205 0.92 16.06 1.27
N ARG A 206 0.67 16.91 0.26
CA ARG A 206 -0.31 18.01 0.30
C ARG A 206 -1.40 17.88 -0.75
N ASN A 207 -1.37 16.82 -1.57
CA ASN A 207 -2.20 16.79 -2.74
C ASN A 207 -3.56 16.18 -2.44
N ASP A 208 -4.49 17.04 -2.03
CA ASP A 208 -5.93 16.78 -2.06
C ASP A 208 -6.37 16.06 -3.35
N SER A 209 -5.67 16.29 -4.48
CA SER A 209 -6.02 15.65 -5.73
C SER A 209 -5.67 14.16 -5.73
N TRP A 210 -4.49 13.73 -5.27
CA TRP A 210 -4.18 12.29 -5.21
C TRP A 210 -5.12 11.56 -4.27
N GLN A 211 -5.32 12.08 -3.06
CA GLN A 211 -6.26 11.52 -2.10
C GLN A 211 -7.66 11.47 -2.66
N ARG A 212 -8.14 12.54 -3.27
CA ARG A 212 -9.46 12.60 -3.86
C ARG A 212 -9.61 11.77 -5.14
N TYR A 213 -8.59 11.66 -5.99
CA TYR A 213 -8.65 10.84 -7.21
C TYR A 213 -8.40 9.36 -6.95
N ALA A 214 -7.45 9.04 -6.09
CA ALA A 214 -7.04 7.67 -5.86
C ALA A 214 -7.79 7.00 -4.70
N VAL A 215 -8.27 7.76 -3.75
CA VAL A 215 -8.71 7.25 -2.45
C VAL A 215 -10.21 7.37 -2.22
N GLU A 216 -10.80 8.56 -2.36
CA GLU A 216 -12.23 8.75 -2.04
C GLU A 216 -13.16 7.86 -2.88
N PRO A 217 -12.97 7.76 -4.21
CA PRO A 217 -13.77 6.87 -5.01
C PRO A 217 -13.57 5.39 -4.67
N MET A 218 -12.39 5.04 -4.12
CA MET A 218 -12.02 3.66 -3.82
C MET A 218 -12.39 3.22 -2.39
N ARG A 219 -12.83 4.14 -1.53
CA ARG A 219 -13.27 3.81 -0.16
C ARG A 219 -14.35 2.73 -0.10
N GLY A 220 -15.26 2.72 -1.05
CA GLY A 220 -16.30 1.70 -1.14
C GLY A 220 -15.79 0.31 -1.50
N ILE A 221 -14.64 0.18 -2.19
CA ILE A 221 -14.09 -1.13 -2.61
C ILE A 221 -13.69 -1.98 -1.40
N ARG A 222 -13.32 -1.37 -0.29
CA ARG A 222 -13.04 -2.09 0.96
C ARG A 222 -14.15 -3.04 1.39
N GLU A 223 -15.40 -2.73 1.05
CA GLU A 223 -16.55 -3.58 1.34
C GLU A 223 -16.53 -4.87 0.51
N TYR A 224 -15.84 -4.85 -0.63
CA TYR A 224 -15.79 -5.92 -1.62
C TYR A 224 -14.39 -6.52 -1.78
N ALA A 225 -13.60 -6.51 -0.72
CA ALA A 225 -12.31 -7.15 -0.63
C ALA A 225 -12.08 -7.69 0.79
N ASP A 226 -11.44 -8.83 0.94
CA ASP A 226 -11.04 -9.35 2.25
C ASP A 226 -9.77 -8.65 2.75
N VAL A 227 -8.86 -8.36 1.83
CA VAL A 227 -7.54 -7.74 2.06
C VAL A 227 -7.24 -6.69 1.00
N LEU A 228 -6.28 -5.83 1.28
CA LEU A 228 -5.83 -4.82 0.33
C LEU A 228 -4.46 -5.21 -0.23
N TYR A 229 -4.29 -4.98 -1.54
CA TYR A 229 -3.05 -5.24 -2.28
C TYR A 229 -2.50 -3.94 -2.90
N PRO A 230 -2.03 -2.96 -2.09
CA PRO A 230 -1.42 -1.76 -2.62
C PRO A 230 -0.12 -2.07 -3.36
N GLU A 231 0.11 -1.35 -4.45
CA GLU A 231 1.29 -1.50 -5.30
C GLU A 231 2.42 -0.59 -4.82
N VAL A 232 3.60 -1.15 -4.57
CA VAL A 232 4.79 -0.44 -4.07
C VAL A 232 6.03 -0.76 -4.92
N THR A 233 5.91 -0.57 -6.22
CA THR A 233 6.96 -0.90 -7.19
C THR A 233 8.20 -0.03 -7.04
N ILE A 234 9.38 -0.63 -7.23
CA ILE A 234 10.68 0.06 -7.23
C ILE A 234 11.01 0.49 -8.66
N ILE A 235 11.35 1.78 -8.84
CA ILE A 235 11.69 2.32 -10.17
C ILE A 235 13.20 2.29 -10.41
N ASN A 236 13.98 2.55 -9.37
CA ASN A 236 15.43 2.67 -9.40
C ASN A 236 16.02 2.38 -8.02
N ASP A 237 17.32 2.53 -7.87
CA ASP A 237 18.03 2.28 -6.59
C ASP A 237 17.89 3.43 -5.55
N ASP A 238 17.11 4.48 -5.84
CA ASP A 238 16.81 5.55 -4.87
C ASP A 238 15.75 5.06 -3.86
N LEU A 239 16.23 4.30 -2.88
CA LEU A 239 15.38 3.73 -1.84
C LEU A 239 14.77 4.79 -0.92
N ASP A 240 15.41 5.94 -0.75
CA ASP A 240 14.88 6.97 0.16
C ASP A 240 13.62 7.60 -0.44
N THR A 241 13.65 7.90 -1.72
CA THR A 241 12.46 8.33 -2.47
C THR A 241 11.39 7.24 -2.49
N TRP A 242 11.77 5.98 -2.78
CA TRP A 242 10.84 4.87 -2.80
C TRP A 242 10.17 4.64 -1.43
N LYS A 243 10.93 4.71 -0.33
CA LYS A 243 10.39 4.55 1.04
C LYS A 243 9.34 5.60 1.36
N GLN A 244 9.55 6.84 0.92
CA GLN A 244 8.59 7.91 1.13
C GLN A 244 7.28 7.65 0.37
N ASP A 245 7.37 7.21 -0.89
CA ASP A 245 6.20 6.86 -1.70
C ASP A 245 5.48 5.65 -1.14
N CYS A 246 6.24 4.64 -0.76
CA CYS A 246 5.73 3.42 -0.15
C CYS A 246 4.98 3.73 1.15
N SER A 247 5.58 4.56 2.03
CA SER A 247 4.94 5.02 3.26
C SER A 247 3.59 5.65 2.99
N ALA A 248 3.54 6.63 2.08
CA ALA A 248 2.30 7.33 1.76
C ALA A 248 1.20 6.38 1.25
N VAL A 249 1.55 5.41 0.41
CA VAL A 249 0.61 4.42 -0.12
C VAL A 249 0.09 3.49 0.99
N LEU A 250 0.97 2.98 1.84
CA LEU A 250 0.59 2.06 2.92
C LEU A 250 -0.22 2.76 4.01
N GLU A 251 0.14 3.99 4.33
CA GLU A 251 -0.58 4.83 5.29
C GLU A 251 -2.00 5.11 4.83
N GLU A 252 -2.16 5.51 3.58
CA GLU A 252 -3.46 5.77 3.00
C GLU A 252 -4.31 4.49 2.94
N ALA A 253 -3.70 3.35 2.58
CA ALA A 253 -4.37 2.06 2.61
C ALA A 253 -4.88 1.74 4.03
N LYS A 254 -4.04 1.93 5.05
CA LYS A 254 -4.36 1.66 6.45
C LYS A 254 -5.40 2.64 7.00
N TRP A 255 -5.26 3.92 6.71
CA TRP A 255 -6.21 4.96 7.11
C TRP A 255 -7.63 4.66 6.64
N ASN A 256 -7.77 4.29 5.37
CA ASN A 256 -9.08 3.98 4.81
C ASN A 256 -9.65 2.63 5.24
N ASN A 257 -8.81 1.73 5.75
CA ASN A 257 -9.19 0.35 6.05
C ASN A 257 -8.48 -0.18 7.31
N PRO A 258 -8.74 0.42 8.48
CA PRO A 258 -8.00 0.12 9.71
C PRO A 258 -8.14 -1.34 10.18
N ASN A 259 -9.19 -2.04 9.72
CA ASN A 259 -9.52 -3.40 10.14
C ASN A 259 -9.17 -4.47 9.08
N LYS A 260 -8.54 -4.11 7.96
CA LYS A 260 -8.15 -5.05 6.92
C LYS A 260 -6.64 -5.25 6.89
N LYS A 261 -6.22 -6.48 6.62
CA LYS A 261 -4.81 -6.77 6.35
C LYS A 261 -4.38 -6.09 5.05
N ILE A 262 -3.16 -5.59 5.06
CA ILE A 262 -2.51 -4.92 3.93
C ILE A 262 -1.33 -5.77 3.51
N PHE A 263 -1.37 -6.28 2.29
CA PHE A 263 -0.30 -7.05 1.69
C PHE A 263 0.30 -6.25 0.52
N ALA A 264 1.45 -5.64 0.76
CA ALA A 264 2.11 -4.78 -0.24
C ALA A 264 2.57 -5.59 -1.45
N CYS A 265 2.09 -5.24 -2.64
CA CYS A 265 2.54 -5.86 -3.88
C CYS A 265 3.84 -5.22 -4.37
N ILE A 266 4.90 -6.00 -4.44
CA ILE A 266 6.22 -5.58 -4.92
C ILE A 266 6.66 -6.45 -6.10
N MET A 267 7.19 -5.80 -7.14
CA MET A 267 7.69 -6.52 -8.33
C MET A 267 9.17 -6.82 -8.19
N THR A 268 9.60 -7.96 -8.73
CA THR A 268 11.00 -8.41 -8.67
C THR A 268 11.95 -7.68 -9.61
N ASN A 269 11.40 -6.82 -10.45
CA ASN A 269 12.15 -6.01 -11.42
C ASN A 269 11.82 -4.52 -11.26
N TYR A 270 12.76 -3.69 -11.67
CA TYR A 270 12.52 -2.25 -11.74
C TYR A 270 11.39 -1.94 -12.71
N PHE A 271 10.51 -1.03 -12.32
CA PHE A 271 9.38 -0.63 -13.14
C PHE A 271 9.56 0.78 -13.68
N ASN A 272 9.77 0.90 -14.98
CA ASN A 272 9.78 2.20 -15.64
C ASN A 272 8.56 2.33 -16.55
N LYS A 273 7.68 3.27 -16.23
CA LYS A 273 6.42 3.51 -16.95
C LYS A 273 6.52 4.67 -17.95
N THR A 274 7.68 5.26 -18.14
CA THR A 274 7.83 6.39 -19.07
C THR A 274 7.69 5.90 -20.51
N GLY A 275 6.56 6.19 -21.13
CA GLY A 275 6.34 5.97 -22.56
C GLY A 275 7.18 6.89 -23.47
N THR A 276 8.05 7.72 -22.91
CA THR A 276 9.07 8.51 -23.61
C THR A 276 10.42 7.95 -23.21
N ILE A 277 10.98 7.14 -24.08
CA ILE A 277 12.37 6.66 -24.00
C ILE A 277 13.25 7.85 -24.35
N PRO A 278 14.12 8.37 -23.46
CA PRO A 278 15.17 9.29 -23.88
C PRO A 278 16.06 8.63 -24.93
N GLU A 279 16.52 9.39 -25.92
CA GLU A 279 17.32 8.87 -27.05
C GLU A 279 18.66 8.23 -26.62
N ASP A 280 19.11 8.46 -25.39
CA ASP A 280 20.35 7.96 -24.78
C ASP A 280 20.13 6.77 -23.82
N TYR A 281 19.01 6.08 -23.94
CA TYR A 281 18.54 5.15 -22.92
C TYR A 281 19.03 3.70 -23.10
N GLU A 282 20.28 3.43 -22.73
CA GLU A 282 20.72 2.07 -22.35
C GLU A 282 19.88 1.49 -21.18
N ALA A 283 19.16 2.33 -20.49
CA ALA A 283 18.38 2.04 -19.30
C ALA A 283 17.06 1.30 -19.56
N PHE A 284 16.57 1.18 -20.80
CA PHE A 284 15.40 0.32 -21.06
C PHE A 284 15.74 -1.17 -20.87
N ALA A 285 16.98 -1.52 -21.08
CA ALA A 285 17.50 -2.82 -20.69
C ALA A 285 17.48 -3.02 -19.17
N ASP A 286 17.59 -1.94 -18.37
CA ASP A 286 17.60 -1.99 -16.90
C ASP A 286 16.20 -1.94 -16.28
N ALA A 287 15.21 -1.35 -16.97
CA ALA A 287 13.82 -1.23 -16.47
C ALA A 287 13.15 -2.58 -16.23
N TYR A 288 13.70 -3.64 -16.77
CA TYR A 288 13.22 -5.00 -16.60
C TYR A 288 14.24 -5.92 -15.96
N LYS A 289 15.40 -5.39 -15.57
CA LYS A 289 16.38 -6.17 -14.83
C LYS A 289 15.86 -6.50 -13.45
N PRO A 290 16.20 -7.66 -12.90
CA PRO A 290 15.95 -7.98 -11.52
C PRO A 290 16.51 -6.90 -10.60
N ILE A 291 15.76 -6.57 -9.55
CA ILE A 291 16.21 -5.63 -8.53
C ILE A 291 17.49 -6.18 -7.89
N LYS A 292 18.45 -5.31 -7.64
CA LYS A 292 19.71 -5.69 -7.00
C LYS A 292 19.48 -6.26 -5.60
N GLU A 293 20.29 -7.22 -5.20
CA GLU A 293 20.19 -7.93 -3.93
C GLU A 293 20.05 -6.99 -2.73
N ALA A 294 20.94 -6.01 -2.60
CA ALA A 294 20.92 -5.07 -1.49
C ALA A 294 19.67 -4.17 -1.49
N THR A 295 19.24 -3.69 -2.65
CA THR A 295 18.02 -2.88 -2.81
C THR A 295 16.80 -3.71 -2.43
N TRP A 296 16.75 -4.98 -2.88
CA TRP A 296 15.65 -5.89 -2.60
C TRP A 296 15.53 -6.21 -1.10
N LEU A 297 16.64 -6.59 -0.45
CA LEU A 297 16.65 -6.87 0.99
C LEU A 297 16.17 -5.66 1.79
N ASN A 298 16.70 -4.46 1.49
CA ASN A 298 16.29 -3.24 2.17
C ASN A 298 14.79 -2.93 1.97
N ALA A 299 14.24 -3.24 0.80
CA ALA A 299 12.83 -3.05 0.53
C ALA A 299 11.95 -4.02 1.34
N LEU A 300 12.33 -5.30 1.41
CA LEU A 300 11.62 -6.29 2.23
C LEU A 300 11.64 -5.93 3.72
N GLU A 301 12.81 -5.56 4.25
CA GLU A 301 12.97 -5.11 5.64
C GLU A 301 12.14 -3.87 5.96
N TYR A 302 12.03 -2.95 5.00
CA TYR A 302 11.20 -1.76 5.14
C TYR A 302 9.71 -2.10 5.22
N LEU A 303 9.23 -3.00 4.35
CA LEU A 303 7.85 -3.45 4.31
C LEU A 303 7.45 -4.27 5.53
N TYR A 304 8.36 -5.10 6.04
CA TYR A 304 8.14 -5.95 7.21
C TYR A 304 7.61 -5.18 8.42
N ARG A 305 8.01 -3.93 8.59
CA ARG A 305 7.61 -3.08 9.71
C ARG A 305 6.37 -2.22 9.45
N ARG A 306 5.79 -2.27 8.25
CA ARG A 306 4.78 -1.29 7.81
C ARG A 306 3.47 -1.86 7.29
N CYS A 307 3.45 -3.13 6.97
CA CYS A 307 2.24 -3.81 6.51
C CYS A 307 2.12 -5.20 7.13
N ASP A 308 1.05 -5.91 6.87
CA ASP A 308 0.79 -7.23 7.43
C ASP A 308 1.45 -8.35 6.62
N GLY A 309 1.96 -8.04 5.45
CA GLY A 309 2.66 -8.97 4.57
C GLY A 309 2.97 -8.38 3.22
N ILE A 310 3.60 -9.18 2.38
CA ILE A 310 4.01 -8.82 1.03
C ILE A 310 3.52 -9.84 0.02
N VAL A 311 3.31 -9.37 -1.21
CA VAL A 311 3.10 -10.22 -2.40
C VAL A 311 4.23 -9.95 -3.36
N ILE A 312 5.12 -10.91 -3.51
CA ILE A 312 6.23 -10.86 -4.45
C ILE A 312 5.72 -11.28 -5.83
N ILE A 313 5.78 -10.37 -6.79
CA ILE A 313 5.32 -10.62 -8.16
C ILE A 313 6.52 -10.68 -9.08
N GLY A 314 6.82 -11.88 -9.56
CA GLY A 314 7.82 -12.10 -10.60
C GLY A 314 7.23 -11.75 -11.96
N ASN A 315 7.84 -10.79 -12.66
CA ASN A 315 7.45 -10.46 -14.01
C ASN A 315 8.43 -11.12 -14.98
N CYS A 316 7.88 -12.05 -15.78
CA CYS A 316 8.62 -12.64 -16.87
C CYS A 316 8.30 -11.86 -18.14
N GLN A 317 9.30 -11.23 -18.74
CA GLN A 317 9.11 -10.65 -20.06
C GLN A 317 8.94 -11.74 -21.11
N LYS A 318 7.97 -11.53 -22.00
CA LYS A 318 7.70 -12.48 -23.08
C LYS A 318 8.92 -12.73 -23.96
N ASN A 319 9.81 -11.75 -24.11
CA ASN A 319 10.94 -11.78 -25.01
C ASN A 319 12.30 -12.01 -24.31
N ASP A 320 12.36 -11.91 -23.00
CA ASP A 320 13.57 -12.14 -22.20
C ASP A 320 13.17 -12.67 -20.81
N PRO A 321 12.75 -13.93 -20.74
CA PRO A 321 12.28 -14.52 -19.50
C PRO A 321 13.47 -14.70 -18.54
N ILE A 322 13.29 -14.22 -17.32
CA ILE A 322 14.23 -14.47 -16.24
C ILE A 322 14.16 -15.96 -15.88
N GLU A 323 15.29 -16.62 -15.89
CA GLU A 323 15.40 -17.99 -15.39
C GLU A 323 15.50 -17.98 -13.87
N TYR A 324 14.72 -18.83 -13.22
CA TYR A 324 14.83 -19.01 -11.78
C TYR A 324 16.20 -19.60 -11.44
N SER A 325 16.84 -19.01 -10.46
CA SER A 325 18.05 -19.53 -9.85
C SER A 325 18.08 -19.14 -8.38
N GLU A 326 18.50 -20.05 -7.52
CA GLU A 326 18.77 -19.72 -6.10
C GLU A 326 19.90 -18.69 -5.97
N ASP A 327 20.74 -18.56 -7.00
CA ASP A 327 21.83 -17.59 -7.06
C ASP A 327 21.40 -16.19 -7.52
N LEU A 328 20.15 -16.03 -8.00
CA LEU A 328 19.63 -14.68 -8.25
C LEU A 328 19.71 -13.84 -6.97
N GLY A 329 20.28 -12.65 -7.06
CA GLY A 329 20.46 -11.77 -5.92
C GLY A 329 19.15 -11.52 -5.15
N LEU A 330 18.03 -11.36 -5.86
CA LEU A 330 16.70 -11.22 -5.24
C LEU A 330 16.28 -12.48 -4.45
N MET A 331 16.62 -13.68 -4.91
CA MET A 331 16.29 -14.93 -4.19
C MET A 331 17.18 -15.09 -2.96
N LYS A 332 18.48 -14.76 -3.06
CA LYS A 332 19.40 -14.73 -1.91
C LYS A 332 18.91 -13.74 -0.85
N ALA A 333 18.54 -12.52 -1.27
CA ALA A 333 18.00 -11.51 -0.37
C ALA A 333 16.67 -11.95 0.27
N THR A 334 15.78 -12.58 -0.49
CA THR A 334 14.52 -13.10 0.04
C THR A 334 14.76 -14.21 1.07
N LYS A 335 15.73 -15.09 0.82
CA LYS A 335 16.14 -16.12 1.78
C LYS A 335 16.73 -15.50 3.06
N THR A 336 17.63 -14.54 2.92
CA THR A 336 18.19 -13.79 4.05
C THR A 336 17.10 -13.12 4.87
N PHE A 337 16.16 -12.45 4.22
CA PHE A 337 14.99 -11.84 4.87
C PHE A 337 14.16 -12.88 5.64
N TYR A 338 13.85 -14.01 5.00
CA TYR A 338 13.11 -15.10 5.65
C TYR A 338 13.86 -15.64 6.89
N GLU A 339 15.15 -15.91 6.78
CA GLU A 339 15.97 -16.41 7.89
C GLU A 339 16.01 -15.43 9.06
N ASN A 340 16.10 -14.12 8.78
CA ASN A 340 16.09 -13.07 9.80
C ASN A 340 14.75 -13.00 10.57
N HIS A 341 13.64 -13.31 9.91
CA HIS A 341 12.27 -13.15 10.45
C HIS A 341 11.49 -14.47 10.54
N LYS A 342 12.21 -15.60 10.50
CA LYS A 342 11.64 -16.93 10.41
C LYS A 342 10.57 -17.21 11.48
N ASN A 343 10.82 -16.85 12.73
CA ASN A 343 9.90 -17.09 13.86
C ASN A 343 8.56 -16.36 13.73
N ILE A 344 8.52 -15.33 12.91
CA ILE A 344 7.30 -14.54 12.67
C ILE A 344 6.60 -15.05 11.42
N ILE A 345 7.38 -15.29 10.35
CA ILE A 345 6.85 -15.75 9.07
C ILE A 345 6.30 -17.18 9.18
N ASP A 346 7.00 -18.08 9.88
CA ASP A 346 6.57 -19.48 10.06
C ASP A 346 5.20 -19.61 10.74
N LYS A 347 4.80 -18.62 11.56
CA LYS A 347 3.45 -18.61 12.16
C LYS A 347 2.33 -18.50 11.14
N THR A 348 2.64 -18.05 9.93
CA THR A 348 1.66 -17.86 8.86
C THR A 348 1.74 -18.96 7.80
N LEU A 349 2.77 -19.82 7.85
CA LEU A 349 2.90 -20.92 6.91
C LEU A 349 1.81 -21.98 7.18
N PRO A 350 1.32 -22.68 6.14
CA PRO A 350 0.43 -23.81 6.34
C PRO A 350 1.16 -24.89 7.15
N GLU A 351 0.42 -25.56 8.03
CA GLU A 351 0.93 -26.75 8.72
C GLU A 351 1.32 -27.79 7.66
N GLU A 352 2.52 -28.37 7.78
CA GLU A 352 2.92 -29.47 6.92
C GLU A 352 2.00 -30.68 7.20
N GLU A 353 1.26 -31.14 6.18
CA GLU A 353 0.42 -32.33 6.26
C GLU A 353 1.27 -33.62 6.32
#